data_ff07d121b3bbda0e649b9bcbd643d7d5
#
_entry.id   ff07d121b3bbda0e649b9bcbd643d7d5
#
_cell.length_a   1.000
_cell.length_b   1.000
_cell.length_c   1.000
_cell.angle_alpha   90.00
_cell.angle_beta   90.00
_cell.angle_gamma   90.00
#
_symmetry.space_group_name_H-M   'P 1'
#
loop_
_entity.id
_entity.type
_entity.pdbx_description
1 polymer ?
#
loop_
_entity_poly.entity_id
_entity_poly.type
_entity_poly.pdbx_seq_one_letter_code
_entity_poly.pdbx_strand_id
1 'polypeptide(L)'
;MKSAIFRPLLEIATVLLLVLGAARWVTGLFSKRTHVYQTTAARQMRLLFWPLLALGAGLSVVPAVAMGGEQDASTFVWLLTVGFVLFTLLLSGPALLLHLRYWTLNHETMLVFQPANNLLEVYEAGQRVAFERRDLARVERVTCRARRSFWARYDYLRLHLQDGRVVVLTSLLTDLEPLATFLRNVPTERRAVAWCWV
;
A
#
# COMPACT_ATOMS: atom_id res chain seq x y z
N MET A 1 -33.92 6.74 -22.84
CA MET A 1 -32.52 6.53 -23.21
C MET A 1 -31.52 6.44 -22.06
N LYS A 2 -31.81 6.92 -20.84
CA LYS A 2 -30.85 6.89 -19.68
C LYS A 2 -30.59 5.51 -19.10
N SER A 3 -31.41 4.49 -19.33
CA SER A 3 -31.26 3.15 -18.77
C SER A 3 -30.27 2.25 -19.53
N ALA A 4 -29.98 2.52 -20.79
CA ALA A 4 -29.15 1.65 -21.62
C ALA A 4 -27.65 1.66 -21.25
N ILE A 5 -27.15 2.75 -20.65
CA ILE A 5 -25.74 2.88 -20.26
C ILE A 5 -25.54 2.41 -18.79
N PHE A 6 -26.57 2.56 -17.97
CA PHE A 6 -26.49 2.21 -16.54
C PHE A 6 -26.40 0.69 -16.32
N ARG A 7 -27.05 -0.08 -17.17
CA ARG A 7 -27.08 -1.53 -17.07
C ARG A 7 -25.73 -2.19 -17.28
N PRO A 8 -24.97 -1.91 -18.37
CA PRO A 8 -23.64 -2.50 -18.56
C PRO A 8 -22.63 -2.03 -17.51
N LEU A 9 -22.72 -0.79 -17.01
CA LEU A 9 -21.87 -0.32 -15.92
C LEU A 9 -22.13 -1.06 -14.61
N LEU A 10 -23.38 -1.34 -14.30
CA LEU A 10 -23.77 -2.12 -13.13
C LEU A 10 -23.30 -3.58 -13.24
N GLU A 11 -23.39 -4.17 -14.41
CA GLU A 11 -22.92 -5.53 -14.69
C GLU A 11 -21.39 -5.63 -14.54
N ILE A 12 -20.65 -4.69 -15.13
CA ILE A 12 -19.18 -4.61 -14.97
C ILE A 12 -18.80 -4.42 -13.51
N ALA A 13 -19.45 -3.50 -12.78
CA ALA A 13 -19.17 -3.27 -11.37
C ALA A 13 -19.47 -4.52 -10.52
N THR A 14 -20.55 -5.24 -10.82
CA THR A 14 -20.92 -6.47 -10.12
C THR A 14 -19.91 -7.59 -10.38
N VAL A 15 -19.48 -7.79 -11.62
CA VAL A 15 -18.45 -8.76 -11.97
C VAL A 15 -17.13 -8.40 -11.29
N LEU A 16 -16.75 -7.13 -11.29
CA LEU A 16 -15.52 -6.66 -10.65
C LEU A 16 -15.54 -6.88 -9.14
N LEU A 17 -16.67 -6.62 -8.47
CA LEU A 17 -16.86 -6.89 -7.05
C LEU A 17 -16.81 -8.39 -6.73
N LEU A 18 -17.40 -9.25 -7.57
CA LEU A 18 -17.35 -10.69 -7.40
C LEU A 18 -15.93 -11.24 -7.57
N VAL A 19 -15.19 -10.78 -8.59
CA VAL A 19 -13.80 -11.18 -8.83
C VAL A 19 -12.91 -10.72 -7.68
N LEU A 20 -13.08 -9.49 -7.20
CA LEU A 20 -12.33 -8.96 -6.06
C LEU A 20 -12.69 -9.66 -4.75
N GLY A 21 -13.96 -10.01 -4.55
CA GLY A 21 -14.44 -10.81 -3.42
C GLY A 21 -13.84 -12.20 -3.41
N ALA A 22 -13.85 -12.88 -4.55
CA ALA A 22 -13.26 -14.19 -4.73
C ALA A 22 -11.73 -14.17 -4.54
N ALA A 23 -11.03 -13.18 -5.12
CA ALA A 23 -9.59 -13.00 -4.93
C ALA A 23 -9.25 -12.79 -3.46
N ARG A 24 -10.05 -11.99 -2.74
CA ARG A 24 -9.87 -11.74 -1.31
C ARG A 24 -10.10 -13.00 -0.47
N TRP A 25 -11.08 -13.80 -0.83
CA TRP A 25 -11.37 -15.07 -0.14
C TRP A 25 -10.24 -16.08 -0.35
N VAL A 26 -9.78 -16.25 -1.59
CA VAL A 26 -8.66 -17.15 -1.94
C VAL A 26 -7.37 -16.72 -1.23
N THR A 27 -7.03 -15.42 -1.24
CA THR A 27 -5.83 -14.93 -0.55
C THR A 27 -5.93 -15.07 0.96
N GLY A 28 -7.13 -15.00 1.55
CA GLY A 28 -7.37 -15.26 2.97
C GLY A 28 -7.10 -16.71 3.39
N LEU A 29 -7.37 -17.68 2.51
CA LEU A 29 -7.11 -19.10 2.77
C LEU A 29 -5.62 -19.45 2.79
N PHE A 30 -4.78 -18.74 2.03
CA PHE A 30 -3.34 -18.95 1.98
C PHE A 30 -2.53 -18.14 3.02
N SER A 31 -3.19 -17.33 3.82
CA SER A 31 -2.56 -16.53 4.89
C SER A 31 -2.26 -17.36 6.14
N LYS A 32 -1.67 -18.55 6.00
CA LYS A 32 -1.23 -19.35 7.15
C LYS A 32 0.12 -18.85 7.68
N ARG A 33 0.11 -18.44 8.94
CA ARG A 33 1.16 -18.39 9.98
C ARG A 33 2.55 -18.85 9.55
N THR A 34 3.16 -18.22 8.60
CA THR A 34 4.59 -18.37 8.35
C THR A 34 5.31 -17.26 9.10
N HIS A 35 6.31 -17.63 9.90
CA HIS A 35 7.22 -16.68 10.52
C HIS A 35 8.09 -15.93 9.48
N VAL A 36 7.84 -16.17 8.20
CA VAL A 36 8.55 -15.56 7.09
C VAL A 36 7.63 -14.54 6.42
N TYR A 37 8.05 -13.30 6.41
CA TYR A 37 7.33 -12.20 5.78
C TYR A 37 8.05 -11.78 4.51
N GLN A 38 7.30 -11.77 3.43
CA GLN A 38 7.74 -11.31 2.10
C GLN A 38 6.69 -10.39 1.52
N THR A 39 7.10 -9.58 0.57
CA THR A 39 6.18 -8.74 -0.20
C THR A 39 5.23 -9.62 -1.01
N THR A 40 3.96 -9.70 -0.61
CA THR A 40 2.94 -10.53 -1.28
C THR A 40 2.04 -9.68 -2.17
N ALA A 41 1.60 -10.26 -3.31
CA ALA A 41 0.65 -9.61 -4.21
C ALA A 41 -0.64 -9.19 -3.50
N ALA A 42 -1.14 -10.02 -2.57
CA ALA A 42 -2.33 -9.71 -1.78
C ALA A 42 -2.16 -8.44 -0.93
N ARG A 43 -0.97 -8.23 -0.37
CA ARG A 43 -0.67 -7.05 0.43
C ARG A 43 -0.52 -5.80 -0.43
N GLN A 44 0.15 -5.92 -1.57
CA GLN A 44 0.22 -4.85 -2.57
C GLN A 44 -1.17 -4.42 -3.01
N MET A 45 -2.02 -5.38 -3.39
CA MET A 45 -3.40 -5.10 -3.79
C MET A 45 -4.22 -4.47 -2.66
N ARG A 46 -4.03 -4.88 -1.41
CA ARG A 46 -4.72 -4.27 -0.27
C ARG A 46 -4.37 -2.79 -0.07
N LEU A 47 -3.12 -2.41 -0.34
CA LEU A 47 -2.65 -1.03 -0.22
C LEU A 47 -3.06 -0.20 -1.43
N LEU A 48 -2.98 -0.78 -2.64
CA LEU A 48 -3.25 -0.10 -3.91
C LEU A 48 -4.74 -0.08 -4.29
N PHE A 49 -5.58 -0.90 -3.66
CA PHE A 49 -6.99 -1.07 -4.06
C PHE A 49 -7.72 0.27 -4.24
N TRP A 50 -7.73 1.10 -3.21
CA TRP A 50 -8.44 2.37 -3.25
C TRP A 50 -7.82 3.40 -4.21
N PRO A 51 -6.47 3.59 -4.23
CA PRO A 51 -5.83 4.44 -5.24
C PRO A 51 -6.12 4.02 -6.67
N LEU A 52 -6.04 2.71 -6.97
CA LEU A 52 -6.30 2.20 -8.32
C LEU A 52 -7.79 2.30 -8.71
N LEU A 53 -8.69 2.04 -7.75
CA LEU A 53 -10.13 2.19 -7.99
C LEU A 53 -10.47 3.65 -8.31
N ALA A 54 -9.96 4.61 -7.53
CA ALA A 54 -10.18 6.04 -7.76
C ALA A 54 -9.60 6.49 -9.10
N LEU A 55 -8.40 6.03 -9.44
CA LEU A 55 -7.75 6.34 -10.72
C LEU A 55 -8.53 5.73 -11.89
N GLY A 56 -8.95 4.47 -11.78
CA GLY A 56 -9.76 3.80 -12.80
C GLY A 56 -11.11 4.49 -13.02
N ALA A 57 -11.79 4.89 -11.94
CA ALA A 57 -13.02 5.66 -12.02
C ALA A 57 -12.80 7.03 -12.70
N GLY A 58 -11.71 7.72 -12.37
CA GLY A 58 -11.37 9.00 -13.01
C GLY A 58 -11.11 8.85 -14.50
N LEU A 59 -10.30 7.87 -14.87
CA LEU A 59 -9.95 7.63 -16.27
C LEU A 59 -11.13 7.12 -17.12
N SER A 60 -12.08 6.37 -16.53
CA SER A 60 -13.24 5.83 -17.25
C SER A 60 -14.23 6.90 -17.71
N VAL A 61 -14.18 8.10 -17.11
CA VAL A 61 -15.03 9.22 -17.53
C VAL A 61 -14.64 9.74 -18.93
N VAL A 62 -13.35 9.68 -19.29
CA VAL A 62 -12.84 10.18 -20.57
C VAL A 62 -13.51 9.45 -21.77
N PRO A 63 -13.44 8.11 -21.90
CA PRO A 63 -14.10 7.40 -22.97
C PRO A 63 -15.63 7.51 -22.87
N ALA A 64 -16.20 7.59 -21.67
CA ALA A 64 -17.65 7.76 -21.52
C ALA A 64 -18.15 9.09 -22.12
N VAL A 65 -17.40 10.17 -21.94
CA VAL A 65 -17.71 11.48 -22.58
C VAL A 65 -17.44 11.43 -24.07
N ALA A 66 -16.32 10.82 -24.52
CA ALA A 66 -15.98 10.72 -25.92
C ALA A 66 -16.96 9.86 -26.73
N MET A 67 -17.52 8.79 -26.14
CA MET A 67 -18.48 7.86 -26.79
C MET A 67 -19.93 8.31 -26.65
N GLY A 68 -20.21 9.31 -25.85
CA GLY A 68 -21.58 9.77 -25.54
C GLY A 68 -22.37 10.34 -26.71
N GLY A 69 -21.76 10.42 -27.90
CA GLY A 69 -22.43 10.69 -29.18
C GLY A 69 -23.02 12.09 -29.38
N GLU A 70 -22.91 12.97 -28.40
CA GLU A 70 -23.16 14.39 -28.59
C GLU A 70 -21.88 14.95 -29.23
N GLN A 71 -21.97 15.11 -30.60
CA GLN A 71 -20.89 15.69 -31.41
C GLN A 71 -20.46 17.10 -30.95
N ASP A 72 -21.21 17.67 -30.00
CA ASP A 72 -20.97 18.95 -29.34
C ASP A 72 -20.90 18.82 -27.83
N ALA A 73 -20.06 17.87 -27.30
CA ALA A 73 -19.76 17.94 -25.88
C ALA A 73 -19.21 19.35 -25.60
N SER A 74 -20.00 20.17 -24.89
CA SER A 74 -19.66 21.56 -24.66
C SER A 74 -18.30 21.67 -24.00
N THR A 75 -17.54 22.73 -24.25
CA THR A 75 -16.25 23.02 -23.61
C THR A 75 -16.32 22.86 -22.09
N PHE A 76 -17.49 23.16 -21.51
CA PHE A 76 -17.75 22.98 -20.09
C PHE A 76 -17.69 21.52 -19.65
N VAL A 77 -18.24 20.56 -20.43
CA VAL A 77 -18.16 19.12 -20.11
C VAL A 77 -16.71 18.64 -20.13
N TRP A 78 -15.93 19.09 -21.12
CA TRP A 78 -14.51 18.76 -21.19
C TRP A 78 -13.71 19.35 -20.02
N LEU A 79 -13.97 20.58 -19.61
CA LEU A 79 -13.33 21.19 -18.43
C LEU A 79 -13.65 20.41 -17.15
N LEU A 80 -14.92 19.98 -16.96
CA LEU A 80 -15.30 19.15 -15.82
C LEU A 80 -14.60 17.80 -15.86
N THR A 81 -14.51 17.16 -17.02
CA THR A 81 -13.83 15.87 -17.20
C THR A 81 -12.36 15.97 -16.86
N VAL A 82 -11.66 16.95 -17.42
CA VAL A 82 -10.24 17.20 -17.10
C VAL A 82 -10.05 17.51 -15.61
N GLY A 83 -10.91 18.37 -15.05
CA GLY A 83 -10.88 18.69 -13.62
C GLY A 83 -11.05 17.45 -12.74
N PHE A 84 -11.97 16.56 -13.10
CA PHE A 84 -12.21 15.31 -12.38
C PHE A 84 -11.03 14.34 -12.51
N VAL A 85 -10.44 14.19 -13.69
CA VAL A 85 -9.24 13.37 -13.91
C VAL A 85 -8.08 13.91 -13.09
N LEU A 86 -7.82 15.22 -13.12
CA LEU A 86 -6.78 15.85 -12.33
C LEU A 86 -7.02 15.64 -10.83
N PHE A 87 -8.24 15.78 -10.37
CA PHE A 87 -8.60 15.54 -8.97
C PHE A 87 -8.30 14.10 -8.54
N THR A 88 -8.69 13.10 -9.34
CA THR A 88 -8.39 11.69 -9.04
C THR A 88 -6.90 11.37 -9.08
N LEU A 89 -6.14 12.00 -9.98
CA LEU A 89 -4.69 11.91 -10.04
C LEU A 89 -4.03 12.50 -8.79
N LEU A 90 -4.50 13.67 -8.33
CA LEU A 90 -4.00 14.31 -7.10
C LEU A 90 -4.27 13.47 -5.85
N LEU A 91 -5.42 12.77 -5.80
CA LEU A 91 -5.75 11.89 -4.68
C LEU A 91 -4.96 10.58 -4.71
N SER A 92 -4.77 9.97 -5.88
CA SER A 92 -4.18 8.64 -6.04
C SER A 92 -2.67 8.68 -6.25
N GLY A 93 -2.17 9.70 -6.95
CA GLY A 93 -0.75 9.85 -7.31
C GLY A 93 0.20 9.74 -6.13
N PRO A 94 -0.05 10.45 -5.03
CA PRO A 94 0.79 10.35 -3.84
C PRO A 94 0.89 8.91 -3.29
N ALA A 95 -0.24 8.19 -3.22
CA ALA A 95 -0.24 6.80 -2.74
C ALA A 95 0.53 5.86 -3.69
N LEU A 96 0.41 6.07 -5.01
CA LEU A 96 1.17 5.31 -6.00
C LEU A 96 2.67 5.57 -5.91
N LEU A 97 3.08 6.83 -5.73
CA LEU A 97 4.50 7.19 -5.56
C LEU A 97 5.09 6.55 -4.30
N LEU A 98 4.37 6.60 -3.17
CA LEU A 98 4.79 5.92 -1.94
C LEU A 98 4.87 4.41 -2.13
N HIS A 99 3.91 3.81 -2.83
CA HIS A 99 3.92 2.38 -3.09
C HIS A 99 5.14 1.97 -3.91
N LEU A 100 5.45 2.70 -4.98
CA LEU A 100 6.63 2.46 -5.79
C LEU A 100 7.91 2.57 -4.96
N ARG A 101 8.02 3.61 -4.13
CA ARG A 101 9.18 3.79 -3.25
C ARG A 101 9.33 2.65 -2.25
N TYR A 102 8.23 2.22 -1.61
CA TYR A 102 8.25 1.10 -0.66
C TYR A 102 8.56 -0.23 -1.35
N TRP A 103 8.06 -0.39 -2.57
CA TRP A 103 8.33 -1.57 -3.37
C TRP A 103 9.82 -1.65 -3.74
N THR A 104 10.43 -0.55 -4.21
CA THR A 104 11.87 -0.52 -4.52
C THR A 104 12.75 -0.83 -3.31
N LEU A 105 12.29 -0.50 -2.10
CA LEU A 105 13.03 -0.79 -0.86
C LEU A 105 12.88 -2.24 -0.40
N ASN A 106 11.71 -2.83 -0.58
CA ASN A 106 11.41 -4.13 0.06
C ASN A 106 11.01 -5.25 -0.90
N HIS A 107 11.11 -5.10 -2.23
CA HIS A 107 10.71 -6.16 -3.18
C HIS A 107 11.61 -7.40 -3.06
N GLU A 108 12.89 -7.24 -2.75
CA GLU A 108 13.85 -8.33 -2.52
C GLU A 108 14.10 -8.60 -1.03
N THR A 109 13.36 -7.92 -0.15
CA THR A 109 13.54 -8.08 1.30
C THR A 109 12.65 -9.20 1.82
N MET A 110 13.24 -10.11 2.59
CA MET A 110 12.54 -11.14 3.34
C MET A 110 12.85 -10.96 4.82
N LEU A 111 11.82 -10.97 5.65
CA LEU A 111 11.94 -10.91 7.10
C LEU A 111 11.57 -12.27 7.69
N VAL A 112 12.50 -12.89 8.40
CA VAL A 112 12.23 -14.08 9.22
C VAL A 112 12.21 -13.64 10.68
N PHE A 113 11.08 -13.83 11.32
CA PHE A 113 10.85 -13.44 12.69
C PHE A 113 10.65 -14.68 13.56
N GLN A 114 11.54 -14.86 14.52
CA GLN A 114 11.52 -15.97 15.49
C GLN A 114 11.37 -15.42 16.91
N PRO A 115 10.14 -15.17 17.39
CA PRO A 115 9.90 -14.56 18.69
C PRO A 115 10.41 -15.43 19.86
N ALA A 116 10.41 -16.76 19.71
CA ALA A 116 10.90 -17.69 20.71
C ALA A 116 12.42 -17.52 20.98
N ASN A 117 13.19 -17.22 19.95
CA ASN A 117 14.64 -17.06 20.01
C ASN A 117 15.09 -15.61 20.13
N ASN A 118 14.16 -14.65 20.20
CA ASN A 118 14.43 -13.21 20.13
C ASN A 118 15.25 -12.79 18.89
N LEU A 119 15.18 -13.58 17.82
CA LEU A 119 15.98 -13.42 16.61
C LEU A 119 15.14 -12.82 15.49
N LEU A 120 15.71 -11.83 14.84
CA LEU A 120 15.23 -11.24 13.61
C LEU A 120 16.29 -11.46 12.52
N GLU A 121 15.87 -12.02 11.41
CA GLU A 121 16.72 -12.16 10.24
C GLU A 121 16.11 -11.39 9.08
N VAL A 122 16.88 -10.50 8.52
CA VAL A 122 16.48 -9.75 7.32
C VAL A 122 17.40 -10.18 6.19
N TYR A 123 16.81 -10.63 5.12
CA TYR A 123 17.50 -10.93 3.88
C TYR A 123 17.23 -9.78 2.92
N GLU A 124 18.26 -9.08 2.53
CA GLU A 124 18.19 -7.94 1.60
C GLU A 124 19.21 -8.18 0.48
N ALA A 125 18.75 -8.20 -0.77
CA ALA A 125 19.59 -8.45 -1.95
C ALA A 125 20.52 -9.68 -1.80
N GLY A 126 20.04 -10.76 -1.18
CA GLY A 126 20.79 -11.99 -0.93
C GLY A 126 21.75 -11.95 0.26
N GLN A 127 21.88 -10.81 0.93
CA GLN A 127 22.66 -10.70 2.15
C GLN A 127 21.76 -10.97 3.37
N ARG A 128 22.26 -11.81 4.29
CA ARG A 128 21.58 -12.11 5.56
C ARG A 128 22.09 -11.17 6.63
N VAL A 129 21.20 -10.41 7.22
CA VAL A 129 21.46 -9.61 8.43
C VAL A 129 20.66 -10.22 9.57
N ALA A 130 21.33 -10.98 10.42
CA ALA A 130 20.72 -11.55 11.62
C ALA A 130 21.09 -10.69 12.83
N PHE A 131 20.13 -10.34 13.66
CA PHE A 131 20.32 -9.55 14.88
C PHE A 131 19.28 -9.92 15.93
N GLU A 132 19.69 -9.79 17.18
CA GLU A 132 18.82 -9.97 18.33
C GLU A 132 18.26 -8.62 18.80
N ARG A 133 17.27 -8.68 19.68
CA ARG A 133 16.71 -7.45 20.29
C ARG A 133 17.79 -6.62 21.01
N ARG A 134 18.77 -7.26 21.62
CA ARG A 134 19.88 -6.57 22.33
C ARG A 134 20.83 -5.81 21.39
N ASP A 135 20.90 -6.22 20.12
CA ASP A 135 21.76 -5.57 19.12
C ASP A 135 21.13 -4.29 18.55
N LEU A 136 19.88 -4.00 18.94
CA LEU A 136 19.18 -2.78 18.54
C LEU A 136 19.52 -1.64 19.49
N ALA A 137 20.04 -0.54 18.95
CA ALA A 137 20.29 0.69 19.69
C ALA A 137 19.00 1.48 19.91
N ARG A 138 18.17 1.60 18.84
CA ARG A 138 16.86 2.27 18.89
C ARG A 138 15.97 1.83 17.73
N VAL A 139 14.68 2.02 17.90
CA VAL A 139 13.65 1.79 16.88
C VAL A 139 12.94 3.12 16.60
N GLU A 140 12.91 3.55 15.35
CA GLU A 140 12.10 4.70 14.93
C GLU A 140 10.86 4.17 14.20
N ARG A 141 9.68 4.43 14.73
CA ARG A 141 8.41 4.11 14.08
C ARG A 141 7.81 5.37 13.46
N VAL A 142 7.74 5.40 12.15
CA VAL A 142 7.16 6.51 11.41
C VAL A 142 5.80 6.11 10.87
N THR A 143 4.78 6.87 11.26
CA THR A 143 3.39 6.65 10.87
C THR A 143 2.82 7.86 10.15
N CYS A 144 1.92 7.63 9.18
CA CYS A 144 1.24 8.71 8.49
C CYS A 144 0.19 9.37 9.37
N ARG A 145 0.27 10.70 9.52
CA ARG A 145 -0.71 11.49 10.27
C ARG A 145 -2.05 11.63 9.56
N ALA A 146 -2.05 11.54 8.25
CA ALA A 146 -3.22 11.76 7.38
C ALA A 146 -4.15 10.53 7.35
N ARG A 147 -4.87 10.25 8.43
CA ARG A 147 -5.71 9.06 8.63
C ARG A 147 -6.77 8.79 7.56
N ARG A 148 -7.21 9.82 6.80
CA ARG A 148 -8.26 9.71 5.78
C ARG A 148 -7.73 9.68 4.34
N SER A 149 -6.43 9.77 4.14
CA SER A 149 -5.82 9.71 2.81
C SER A 149 -5.59 8.27 2.37
N PHE A 150 -5.44 8.06 1.07
CA PHE A 150 -5.13 6.75 0.49
C PHE A 150 -3.78 6.20 0.95
N TRP A 151 -2.87 7.07 1.39
CA TRP A 151 -1.54 6.72 1.92
C TRP A 151 -1.51 6.56 3.44
N ALA A 152 -2.63 6.63 4.13
CA ALA A 152 -2.70 6.50 5.59
C ALA A 152 -2.15 5.17 6.15
N ARG A 153 -2.11 4.13 5.29
CA ARG A 153 -1.64 2.78 5.66
C ARG A 153 -0.17 2.53 5.38
N TYR A 154 0.52 3.54 4.85
CA TYR A 154 1.96 3.46 4.61
C TYR A 154 2.70 3.93 5.86
N ASP A 155 3.34 2.99 6.53
CA ASP A 155 4.19 3.23 7.68
C ASP A 155 5.48 2.42 7.54
N TYR A 156 6.51 2.78 8.30
CA TYR A 156 7.76 2.06 8.30
C TYR A 156 8.43 2.10 9.67
N LEU A 157 9.31 1.12 9.90
CA LEU A 157 10.21 1.03 11.03
C LEU A 157 11.63 1.19 10.52
N ARG A 158 12.42 2.04 11.20
CA ARG A 158 13.88 2.07 11.07
C ARG A 158 14.47 1.43 12.31
N LEU A 159 15.18 0.34 12.10
CA LEU A 159 15.88 -0.40 13.13
C LEU A 159 17.33 0.04 13.10
N HIS A 160 17.77 0.78 14.10
CA HIS A 160 19.17 1.21 14.24
C HIS A 160 19.89 0.16 15.05
N LEU A 161 20.85 -0.55 14.45
CA LEU A 161 21.69 -1.53 15.11
C LEU A 161 22.87 -0.83 15.81
N GLN A 162 23.42 -1.48 16.83
CA GLN A 162 24.58 -0.95 17.57
C GLN A 162 25.84 -0.85 16.72
N ASP A 163 25.94 -1.65 15.66
CA ASP A 163 27.03 -1.61 14.68
C ASP A 163 26.93 -0.46 13.65
N GLY A 164 25.91 0.40 13.80
CA GLY A 164 25.67 1.54 12.93
C GLY A 164 24.84 1.25 11.69
N ARG A 165 24.50 -0.01 11.39
CA ARG A 165 23.61 -0.36 10.30
C ARG A 165 22.17 0.06 10.59
N VAL A 166 21.44 0.42 9.53
CA VAL A 166 20.03 0.78 9.62
C VAL A 166 19.23 -0.13 8.70
N VAL A 167 18.28 -0.86 9.26
CA VAL A 167 17.37 -1.73 8.51
C VAL A 167 16.01 -1.05 8.44
N VAL A 168 15.45 -0.94 7.23
CA VAL A 168 14.15 -0.31 7.01
C VAL A 168 13.12 -1.37 6.64
N LEU A 169 12.10 -1.49 7.46
CA LEU A 169 10.98 -2.41 7.24
C LEU A 169 9.71 -1.59 7.00
N THR A 170 9.06 -1.81 5.87
CA THR A 170 7.86 -1.05 5.49
C THR A 170 6.58 -1.86 5.68
N SER A 171 5.44 -1.17 5.74
CA SER A 171 4.11 -1.79 5.77
C SER A 171 3.80 -2.64 4.54
N LEU A 172 4.59 -2.53 3.47
CA LEU A 172 4.49 -3.38 2.29
C LEU A 172 4.99 -4.80 2.59
N LEU A 173 6.05 -4.93 3.39
CA LEU A 173 6.66 -6.22 3.73
C LEU A 173 5.79 -6.99 4.75
N THR A 174 5.42 -6.34 5.85
CA THR A 174 4.67 -6.97 6.94
C THR A 174 3.74 -6.00 7.65
N ASP A 175 2.84 -6.54 8.46
CA ASP A 175 2.14 -5.75 9.47
C ASP A 175 3.15 -5.39 10.57
N LEU A 176 3.37 -4.10 10.73
CA LEU A 176 4.39 -3.60 11.66
C LEU A 176 3.94 -3.64 13.13
N GLU A 177 2.64 -3.85 13.41
CA GLU A 177 2.13 -3.86 14.79
C GLU A 177 2.66 -5.03 15.63
N PRO A 178 2.66 -6.30 15.15
CA PRO A 178 3.25 -7.41 15.88
C PRO A 178 4.74 -7.22 16.13
N LEU A 179 5.46 -6.69 15.14
CA LEU A 179 6.89 -6.41 15.25
C LEU A 179 7.15 -5.27 16.24
N ALA A 180 6.36 -4.20 16.20
CA ALA A 180 6.45 -3.09 17.16
C ALA A 180 6.15 -3.55 18.59
N THR A 181 5.21 -4.49 18.77
CA THR A 181 4.91 -5.10 20.07
C THR A 181 6.09 -5.94 20.59
N PHE A 182 6.71 -6.72 19.73
CA PHE A 182 7.91 -7.48 20.07
C PHE A 182 9.08 -6.57 20.47
N LEU A 183 9.24 -5.45 19.78
CA LEU A 183 10.31 -4.47 20.03
C LEU A 183 10.00 -3.47 21.16
N ARG A 184 8.90 -3.65 21.90
CA ARG A 184 8.42 -2.70 22.91
C ARG A 184 9.45 -2.34 23.98
N ASN A 185 10.39 -3.27 24.29
CA ASN A 185 11.43 -3.06 25.32
C ASN A 185 12.67 -2.33 24.79
N VAL A 186 12.75 -2.07 23.49
CA VAL A 186 13.82 -1.26 22.88
C VAL A 186 13.40 0.21 22.89
N PRO A 187 14.31 1.17 23.10
CA PRO A 187 14.00 2.58 23.00
C PRO A 187 13.32 2.88 21.66
N THR A 188 12.02 3.25 21.72
CA THR A 188 11.20 3.43 20.53
C THR A 188 10.78 4.89 20.41
N GLU A 189 11.24 5.53 19.35
CA GLU A 189 10.80 6.86 18.94
C GLU A 189 9.62 6.75 17.98
N ARG A 190 8.50 7.37 18.34
CA ARG A 190 7.30 7.41 17.49
C ARG A 190 7.20 8.77 16.83
N ARG A 191 7.23 8.80 15.50
CA ARG A 191 7.11 10.02 14.72
C ARG A 191 5.89 9.94 13.80
N ALA A 192 5.00 10.89 13.94
CA ALA A 192 3.86 11.05 13.03
C ALA A 192 4.18 12.15 12.01
N VAL A 193 4.21 11.80 10.73
CA VAL A 193 4.54 12.72 9.62
C VAL A 193 3.36 12.85 8.68
N ALA A 194 3.26 13.97 7.98
CA ALA A 194 2.22 14.15 6.96
C ALA A 194 2.43 13.22 5.76
N TRP A 195 3.69 12.93 5.46
CA TRP A 195 4.13 12.16 4.30
C TRP A 195 5.21 11.16 4.73
N CYS A 196 4.91 9.85 4.63
CA CYS A 196 5.80 8.76 5.08
C CYS A 196 6.84 8.40 4.01
N TRP A 197 7.63 9.37 3.57
CA TRP A 197 8.72 9.13 2.63
C TRP A 197 9.93 8.55 3.38
N VAL A 198 10.48 7.45 2.84
CA VAL A 198 11.67 6.76 3.36
C VAL A 198 12.92 7.26 2.68
#